data_4811dce06c6cb505f07ca33bcd533964
#
_entry.id   4811dce06c6cb505f07ca33bcd533964
#
_cell.length_a   1.000
_cell.length_b   1.000
_cell.length_c   1.000
_cell.angle_alpha   90.00
_cell.angle_beta   90.00
_cell.angle_gamma   90.00
#
_symmetry.space_group_name_H-M   'P 1'
#
loop_
_entity.id
_entity.type
_entity.pdbx_description
1 polymer ?
#
loop_
_entity_poly.entity_id
_entity_poly.type
_entity_poly.pdbx_seq_one_letter_code
_entity_poly.pdbx_strand_id
1 'polypeptide(L)'
;MDAGRATNWWREAWALFTKNAGMWIVLGLILLVIFIVLSVIPFLGGLVASLLMPVFVGSWMTAARKAEAGGALDVNDLFTAFKGDKLTPLIVLGALLLAATLVISVVAVALGFGAVMGMMVGGHSSGAAGMMAAAGAGMLALLVCLAFGLVVAMAFWFAPALVVFRNVAPVDALKASFAACLKNIVPFLVYGLIYIVAAIVASIPFGLGWIVLVPVVLLTAYGSYKDVFG
;
A
#
# COMPACT_ATOMS: atom_id res chain seq x y z
N MET A 1 -11.31 5.76 19.72
CA MET A 1 -12.20 5.74 18.56
C MET A 1 -12.79 4.35 18.39
N ASP A 2 -14.02 4.24 17.89
CA ASP A 2 -14.76 2.98 17.86
C ASP A 2 -14.20 1.99 16.82
N ALA A 3 -13.98 0.74 17.23
CA ALA A 3 -13.52 -0.36 16.38
C ALA A 3 -14.49 -0.63 15.20
N GLY A 4 -15.77 -0.32 15.37
CA GLY A 4 -16.81 -0.48 14.35
C GLY A 4 -16.60 0.36 13.08
N ARG A 5 -15.75 1.39 13.12
CA ARG A 5 -15.45 2.22 11.94
C ARG A 5 -14.78 1.40 10.82
N ALA A 6 -13.89 0.48 11.17
CA ALA A 6 -13.23 -0.37 10.19
C ALA A 6 -14.22 -1.24 9.40
N THR A 7 -15.22 -1.81 10.06
CA THR A 7 -16.26 -2.61 9.38
C THR A 7 -17.11 -1.74 8.46
N ASN A 8 -17.34 -0.46 8.82
CA ASN A 8 -18.03 0.49 7.95
C ASN A 8 -17.24 0.79 6.69
N TRP A 9 -15.91 0.98 6.78
CA TRP A 9 -15.06 1.20 5.60
C TRP A 9 -15.15 0.04 4.61
N TRP A 10 -15.12 -1.20 5.10
CA TRP A 10 -15.27 -2.39 4.26
C TRP A 10 -16.67 -2.48 3.65
N ARG A 11 -17.73 -2.19 4.42
CA ARG A 11 -19.12 -2.22 3.93
C ARG A 11 -19.37 -1.15 2.87
N GLU A 12 -18.90 0.07 3.08
CA GLU A 12 -19.04 1.17 2.10
C GLU A 12 -18.25 0.87 0.82
N ALA A 13 -17.00 0.38 0.95
CA ALA A 13 -16.20 -0.03 -0.18
C ALA A 13 -16.87 -1.13 -0.99
N TRP A 14 -17.42 -2.14 -0.31
CA TRP A 14 -18.15 -3.22 -0.98
C TRP A 14 -19.41 -2.72 -1.68
N ALA A 15 -20.19 -1.85 -1.04
CA ALA A 15 -21.37 -1.25 -1.64
C ALA A 15 -21.02 -0.39 -2.87
N LEU A 16 -19.90 0.35 -2.82
CA LEU A 16 -19.44 1.13 -3.98
C LEU A 16 -18.91 0.23 -5.10
N PHE A 17 -18.18 -0.84 -4.75
CA PHE A 17 -17.71 -1.84 -5.70
C PHE A 17 -18.85 -2.51 -6.45
N THR A 18 -19.87 -3.01 -5.74
CA THR A 18 -20.98 -3.77 -6.32
C THR A 18 -21.84 -2.95 -7.27
N LYS A 19 -21.90 -1.62 -7.13
CA LYS A 19 -22.61 -0.74 -8.08
C LYS A 19 -22.02 -0.79 -9.49
N ASN A 20 -20.71 -0.99 -9.63
CA ASN A 20 -19.99 -0.99 -10.90
C ASN A 20 -18.87 -2.04 -10.93
N ALA A 21 -19.14 -3.25 -10.43
CA ALA A 21 -18.13 -4.29 -10.20
C ALA A 21 -17.31 -4.59 -11.46
N GLY A 22 -17.96 -4.70 -12.64
CA GLY A 22 -17.27 -4.95 -13.91
C GLY A 22 -16.23 -3.88 -14.24
N MET A 23 -16.55 -2.60 -14.06
CA MET A 23 -15.61 -1.52 -14.36
C MET A 23 -14.47 -1.46 -13.32
N TRP A 24 -14.75 -1.67 -12.03
CA TRP A 24 -13.69 -1.74 -11.01
C TRP A 24 -12.71 -2.89 -11.27
N ILE A 25 -13.22 -4.05 -11.73
CA ILE A 25 -12.36 -5.18 -12.14
C ILE A 25 -11.52 -4.80 -13.36
N VAL A 26 -12.11 -4.17 -14.38
CA VAL A 26 -11.38 -3.73 -15.58
C VAL A 26 -10.26 -2.76 -15.21
N LEU A 27 -10.55 -1.73 -14.39
CA LEU A 27 -9.54 -0.78 -13.92
C LEU A 27 -8.43 -1.49 -13.13
N GLY A 28 -8.79 -2.43 -12.26
CA GLY A 28 -7.83 -3.24 -11.49
C GLY A 28 -6.96 -4.13 -12.37
N LEU A 29 -7.53 -4.75 -13.40
CA LEU A 29 -6.79 -5.57 -14.35
C LEU A 29 -5.83 -4.73 -15.22
N ILE A 30 -6.26 -3.55 -15.68
CA ILE A 30 -5.38 -2.64 -16.42
C ILE A 30 -4.21 -2.24 -15.53
N LEU A 31 -4.45 -1.88 -14.28
CA LEU A 31 -3.41 -1.54 -13.32
C LEU A 31 -2.45 -2.71 -13.11
N LEU A 32 -2.98 -3.92 -12.92
CA LEU A 32 -2.20 -5.15 -12.78
C LEU A 32 -1.29 -5.37 -14.00
N VAL A 33 -1.83 -5.27 -15.21
CA VAL A 33 -1.05 -5.44 -16.46
C VAL A 33 0.06 -4.39 -16.55
N ILE A 34 -0.22 -3.12 -16.22
CA ILE A 34 0.80 -2.06 -16.21
C ILE A 34 1.94 -2.44 -15.25
N PHE A 35 1.63 -2.88 -14.03
CA PHE A 35 2.67 -3.26 -13.07
C PHE A 35 3.40 -4.56 -13.45
N ILE A 36 2.73 -5.52 -14.09
CA ILE A 36 3.39 -6.72 -14.65
C ILE A 36 4.39 -6.30 -15.74
N VAL A 37 3.98 -5.48 -16.70
CA VAL A 37 4.87 -4.98 -17.77
C VAL A 37 6.07 -4.23 -17.18
N LEU A 38 5.85 -3.36 -16.21
CA LEU A 38 6.93 -2.67 -15.51
C LEU A 38 7.87 -3.66 -14.81
N SER A 39 7.36 -4.72 -14.19
CA SER A 39 8.17 -5.69 -13.45
C SER A 39 9.14 -6.49 -14.34
N VAL A 40 8.87 -6.60 -15.64
CA VAL A 40 9.75 -7.27 -16.62
C VAL A 40 11.02 -6.45 -16.90
N ILE A 41 10.99 -5.14 -16.65
CA ILE A 41 12.15 -4.26 -16.89
C ILE A 41 13.03 -4.22 -15.64
N PRO A 42 14.21 -4.86 -15.62
CA PRO A 42 15.06 -4.91 -14.45
C PRO A 42 15.46 -3.50 -14.00
N PHE A 43 15.47 -3.26 -12.70
CA PHE A 43 15.82 -2.00 -12.02
C PHE A 43 14.90 -0.82 -12.37
N LEU A 44 14.74 -0.48 -13.65
CA LEU A 44 13.94 0.67 -14.10
C LEU A 44 12.43 0.48 -13.82
N GLY A 45 11.93 -0.72 -13.98
CA GLY A 45 10.50 -1.00 -13.76
C GLY A 45 10.07 -0.75 -12.32
N GLY A 46 10.87 -1.18 -11.35
CA GLY A 46 10.61 -0.91 -9.92
C GLY A 46 10.67 0.58 -9.58
N LEU A 47 11.61 1.33 -10.17
CA LEU A 47 11.70 2.78 -10.01
C LEU A 47 10.46 3.48 -10.56
N VAL A 48 10.09 3.17 -11.80
CA VAL A 48 8.90 3.75 -12.45
C VAL A 48 7.63 3.36 -11.69
N ALA A 49 7.49 2.11 -11.28
CA ALA A 49 6.36 1.64 -10.50
C ALA A 49 6.20 2.40 -9.18
N SER A 50 7.30 2.62 -8.44
CA SER A 50 7.28 3.40 -7.20
C SER A 50 6.87 4.85 -7.41
N LEU A 51 7.33 5.47 -8.51
CA LEU A 51 6.97 6.86 -8.84
C LEU A 51 5.49 6.99 -9.25
N LEU A 52 4.98 6.02 -10.01
CA LEU A 52 3.62 6.07 -10.56
C LEU A 52 2.56 5.55 -9.59
N MET A 53 2.91 4.74 -8.59
CA MET A 53 1.95 4.17 -7.65
C MET A 53 1.05 5.23 -7.00
N PRO A 54 1.55 6.35 -6.42
CA PRO A 54 0.70 7.37 -5.84
C PRO A 54 -0.17 8.09 -6.89
N VAL A 55 0.27 8.18 -8.15
CA VAL A 55 -0.51 8.79 -9.24
C VAL A 55 -1.72 7.90 -9.57
N PHE A 56 -1.53 6.59 -9.68
CA PHE A 56 -2.63 5.65 -9.89
C PHE A 56 -3.60 5.61 -8.69
N VAL A 57 -3.07 5.63 -7.45
CA VAL A 57 -3.91 5.71 -6.25
C VAL A 57 -4.71 7.01 -6.23
N GLY A 58 -4.10 8.15 -6.59
CA GLY A 58 -4.78 9.43 -6.70
C GLY A 58 -5.90 9.42 -7.76
N SER A 59 -5.65 8.81 -8.92
CA SER A 59 -6.67 8.58 -9.96
C SER A 59 -7.81 7.72 -9.44
N TRP A 60 -7.47 6.63 -8.73
CA TRP A 60 -8.47 5.72 -8.13
C TRP A 60 -9.36 6.44 -7.11
N MET A 61 -8.78 7.30 -6.26
CA MET A 61 -9.53 8.12 -5.30
C MET A 61 -10.52 9.05 -6.03
N THR A 62 -10.09 9.67 -7.14
CA THR A 62 -10.94 10.53 -7.96
C THR A 62 -12.07 9.74 -8.62
N ALA A 63 -11.78 8.55 -9.14
CA ALA A 63 -12.76 7.63 -9.70
C ALA A 63 -13.78 7.18 -8.64
N ALA A 64 -13.32 6.87 -7.42
CA ALA A 64 -14.19 6.50 -6.30
C ALA A 64 -15.18 7.62 -5.94
N ARG A 65 -14.69 8.86 -5.86
CA ARG A 65 -15.55 10.03 -5.62
C ARG A 65 -16.57 10.25 -6.74
N LYS A 66 -16.16 10.07 -8.00
CA LYS A 66 -17.05 10.17 -9.17
C LYS A 66 -18.16 9.11 -9.11
N ALA A 67 -17.80 7.85 -8.82
CA ALA A 67 -18.75 6.75 -8.71
C ALA A 67 -19.73 6.93 -7.53
N GLU A 68 -19.25 7.46 -6.40
CA GLU A 68 -20.09 7.77 -5.25
C GLU A 68 -21.15 8.83 -5.59
N ALA A 69 -20.78 9.84 -6.38
CA ALA A 69 -21.67 10.87 -6.89
C ALA A 69 -22.63 10.36 -8.00
N GLY A 70 -22.59 9.08 -8.34
CA GLY A 70 -23.43 8.49 -9.39
C GLY A 70 -22.90 8.67 -10.81
N GLY A 71 -21.68 9.16 -10.99
CA GLY A 71 -21.05 9.29 -12.29
C GLY A 71 -20.66 7.93 -12.88
N ALA A 72 -20.83 7.77 -14.21
CA ALA A 72 -20.40 6.57 -14.91
C ALA A 72 -18.86 6.47 -14.93
N LEU A 73 -18.33 5.30 -14.55
CA LEU A 73 -16.90 5.03 -14.60
C LEU A 73 -16.46 4.72 -16.04
N ASP A 74 -15.23 5.16 -16.35
CA ASP A 74 -14.57 4.95 -17.62
C ASP A 74 -13.09 4.57 -17.40
N VAL A 75 -12.47 3.91 -18.39
CA VAL A 75 -11.05 3.53 -18.33
C VAL A 75 -10.14 4.74 -18.14
N ASN A 76 -10.50 5.90 -18.71
CA ASN A 76 -9.75 7.13 -18.54
C ASN A 76 -9.71 7.63 -17.09
N ASP A 77 -10.63 7.20 -16.24
CA ASP A 77 -10.63 7.56 -14.82
C ASP A 77 -9.35 7.08 -14.11
N LEU A 78 -8.74 5.99 -14.58
CA LEU A 78 -7.45 5.50 -14.07
C LEU A 78 -6.28 6.47 -14.36
N PHE A 79 -6.43 7.35 -15.33
CA PHE A 79 -5.39 8.27 -15.78
C PHE A 79 -5.70 9.74 -15.44
N THR A 80 -6.70 10.00 -14.61
CA THR A 80 -7.16 11.38 -14.30
C THR A 80 -6.06 12.19 -13.63
N ALA A 81 -5.31 11.62 -12.69
CA ALA A 81 -4.24 12.32 -11.98
C ALA A 81 -2.97 12.54 -12.83
N PHE A 82 -2.87 11.92 -14.01
CA PHE A 82 -1.80 12.19 -14.97
C PHE A 82 -2.03 13.51 -15.73
N LYS A 83 -3.26 14.01 -15.71
CA LYS A 83 -3.66 15.24 -16.40
C LYS A 83 -3.85 16.33 -15.36
N GLY A 84 -3.10 17.43 -15.47
CA GLY A 84 -3.29 18.60 -14.63
C GLY A 84 -2.24 18.76 -13.51
N ASP A 85 -2.59 19.56 -12.51
CA ASP A 85 -1.72 20.06 -11.45
C ASP A 85 -1.35 19.02 -10.37
N LYS A 86 -2.02 17.88 -10.34
CA LYS A 86 -1.81 16.83 -9.32
C LYS A 86 -0.67 15.86 -9.65
N LEU A 87 -0.25 15.80 -10.92
CA LEU A 87 0.80 14.89 -11.35
C LEU A 87 2.10 15.13 -10.58
N THR A 88 2.60 16.36 -10.59
CA THR A 88 3.88 16.70 -9.95
C THR A 88 3.90 16.35 -8.45
N PRO A 89 2.94 16.79 -7.61
CA PRO A 89 2.97 16.42 -6.19
C PRO A 89 2.79 14.93 -5.94
N LEU A 90 2.07 14.19 -6.77
CA LEU A 90 1.96 12.73 -6.64
C LEU A 90 3.24 12.01 -7.07
N ILE A 91 3.96 12.49 -8.08
CA ILE A 91 5.31 11.98 -8.43
C ILE A 91 6.29 12.26 -7.29
N VAL A 92 6.22 13.42 -6.63
CA VAL A 92 7.04 13.69 -5.43
C VAL A 92 6.72 12.70 -4.32
N LEU A 93 5.46 12.35 -4.07
CA LEU A 93 5.11 11.26 -3.16
C LEU A 93 5.74 9.93 -3.60
N GLY A 94 5.72 9.62 -4.89
CA GLY A 94 6.37 8.42 -5.44
C GLY A 94 7.87 8.40 -5.20
N ALA A 95 8.54 9.55 -5.39
CA ALA A 95 9.97 9.67 -5.10
C ALA A 95 10.28 9.49 -3.60
N LEU A 96 9.44 10.00 -2.71
CA LEU A 96 9.55 9.77 -1.27
C LEU A 96 9.29 8.31 -0.90
N LEU A 97 8.33 7.64 -1.56
CA LEU A 97 8.11 6.20 -1.41
C LEU A 97 9.33 5.40 -1.86
N LEU A 98 9.89 5.74 -3.01
CA LEU A 98 11.12 5.12 -3.52
C LEU A 98 12.27 5.29 -2.53
N ALA A 99 12.49 6.49 -2.01
CA ALA A 99 13.53 6.74 -1.01
C ALA A 99 13.30 5.89 0.25
N ALA A 100 12.07 5.82 0.75
CA ALA A 100 11.73 5.00 1.91
C ALA A 100 11.97 3.50 1.66
N THR A 101 11.58 2.98 0.49
CA THR A 101 11.82 1.57 0.12
C THR A 101 13.30 1.25 -0.06
N LEU A 102 14.09 2.17 -0.60
CA LEU A 102 15.55 2.03 -0.68
C LEU A 102 16.19 1.96 0.70
N VAL A 103 15.78 2.83 1.63
CA VAL A 103 16.26 2.78 3.03
C VAL A 103 15.93 1.43 3.67
N ILE A 104 14.68 0.95 3.53
CA ILE A 104 14.28 -0.36 4.04
C ILE A 104 15.12 -1.48 3.43
N SER A 105 15.37 -1.42 2.12
CA SER A 105 16.19 -2.43 1.41
C SER A 105 17.62 -2.44 1.90
N VAL A 106 18.24 -1.28 2.10
CA VAL A 106 19.60 -1.16 2.64
C VAL A 106 19.67 -1.73 4.06
N VAL A 107 18.70 -1.40 4.92
CA VAL A 107 18.62 -1.94 6.28
C VAL A 107 18.43 -3.46 6.25
N ALA A 108 17.55 -3.98 5.39
CA ALA A 108 17.31 -5.42 5.24
C ALA A 108 18.57 -6.16 4.80
N VAL A 109 19.29 -5.62 3.81
CA VAL A 109 20.55 -6.20 3.32
C VAL A 109 21.63 -6.15 4.42
N ALA A 110 21.79 -5.03 5.11
CA ALA A 110 22.80 -4.88 6.15
C ALA A 110 22.57 -5.87 7.31
N LEU A 111 21.35 -6.02 7.78
CA LEU A 111 20.97 -6.96 8.83
C LEU A 111 21.06 -8.42 8.36
N GLY A 112 20.59 -8.71 7.13
CA GLY A 112 20.66 -10.03 6.52
C GLY A 112 22.11 -10.47 6.25
N PHE A 113 22.95 -9.57 5.74
CA PHE A 113 24.36 -9.84 5.52
C PHE A 113 25.12 -10.11 6.84
N GLY A 114 24.81 -9.36 7.90
CA GLY A 114 25.35 -9.60 9.24
C GLY A 114 25.01 -11.00 9.77
N ALA A 115 23.78 -11.48 9.54
CA ALA A 115 23.38 -12.83 9.92
C ALA A 115 24.13 -13.90 9.14
N VAL A 116 24.28 -13.74 7.82
CA VAL A 116 25.03 -14.67 6.95
C VAL A 116 26.50 -14.69 7.30
N MET A 117 27.12 -13.54 7.52
CA MET A 117 28.53 -13.43 7.94
C MET A 117 28.76 -14.06 9.31
N GLY A 118 27.83 -13.86 10.24
CA GLY A 118 27.86 -14.54 11.55
C GLY A 118 27.83 -16.07 11.43
N MET A 119 27.05 -16.62 10.50
CA MET A 119 27.05 -18.07 10.19
C MET A 119 28.40 -18.51 9.57
N MET A 120 28.97 -17.74 8.65
CA MET A 120 30.23 -18.12 7.96
C MET A 120 31.44 -18.04 8.89
N VAL A 121 31.56 -17.00 9.70
CA VAL A 121 32.69 -16.81 10.62
C VAL A 121 32.54 -17.69 11.87
N GLY A 122 31.33 -17.88 12.37
CA GLY A 122 31.06 -18.81 13.48
C GLY A 122 31.02 -20.29 13.07
N GLY A 123 31.06 -20.60 11.78
CA GLY A 123 30.82 -21.90 11.19
C GLY A 123 31.89 -22.98 11.43
N HIS A 124 33.00 -22.63 12.06
CA HIS A 124 33.97 -23.63 12.56
C HIS A 124 33.60 -24.17 13.95
N SER A 125 32.59 -23.63 14.59
CA SER A 125 31.97 -24.12 15.84
C SER A 125 30.47 -24.34 15.68
N SER A 126 30.03 -24.64 14.47
CA SER A 126 28.60 -24.72 14.06
C SER A 126 27.87 -25.93 14.64
N GLY A 127 27.57 -25.85 15.94
CA GLY A 127 26.49 -26.57 16.58
C GLY A 127 25.19 -25.77 16.50
N ALA A 128 24.13 -26.30 17.12
CA ALA A 128 22.80 -25.69 17.23
C ALA A 128 22.84 -24.19 17.63
N ALA A 129 23.85 -23.75 18.38
CA ALA A 129 24.03 -22.37 18.82
C ALA A 129 24.25 -21.38 17.67
N GLY A 130 25.02 -21.73 16.63
CA GLY A 130 25.23 -20.85 15.46
C GLY A 130 23.96 -20.71 14.62
N MET A 131 23.21 -21.79 14.43
CA MET A 131 21.92 -21.74 13.73
C MET A 131 20.88 -20.91 14.52
N MET A 132 20.84 -21.01 15.84
CA MET A 132 19.94 -20.22 16.68
C MET A 132 20.30 -18.72 16.62
N ALA A 133 21.59 -18.37 16.63
CA ALA A 133 22.04 -16.99 16.51
C ALA A 133 21.66 -16.38 15.16
N ALA A 134 21.83 -17.11 14.07
CA ALA A 134 21.43 -16.66 12.72
C ALA A 134 19.93 -16.54 12.58
N ALA A 135 19.14 -17.49 13.11
CA ALA A 135 17.68 -17.39 13.14
C ALA A 135 17.21 -16.18 13.95
N GLY A 136 17.86 -15.90 15.10
CA GLY A 136 17.58 -14.71 15.90
C GLY A 136 17.88 -13.41 15.17
N ALA A 137 19.02 -13.31 14.48
CA ALA A 137 19.38 -12.15 13.68
C ALA A 137 18.41 -11.94 12.50
N GLY A 138 18.02 -13.02 11.82
CA GLY A 138 17.03 -12.97 10.74
C GLY A 138 15.64 -12.53 11.23
N MET A 139 15.22 -13.02 12.41
CA MET A 139 13.97 -12.58 13.04
C MET A 139 14.00 -11.11 13.41
N LEU A 140 15.11 -10.62 13.97
CA LEU A 140 15.28 -9.20 14.27
C LEU A 140 15.22 -8.34 13.00
N ALA A 141 15.91 -8.76 11.94
CA ALA A 141 15.86 -8.08 10.63
C ALA A 141 14.42 -8.00 10.10
N LEU A 142 13.67 -9.11 10.16
CA LEU A 142 12.27 -9.16 9.76
C LEU A 142 11.41 -8.17 10.58
N LEU A 143 11.55 -8.17 11.90
CA LEU A 143 10.79 -7.28 12.77
C LEU A 143 11.11 -5.81 12.51
N VAL A 144 12.38 -5.45 12.29
CA VAL A 144 12.79 -4.09 11.94
C VAL A 144 12.19 -3.68 10.59
N CYS A 145 12.29 -4.53 9.57
CA CYS A 145 11.70 -4.24 8.26
C CYS A 145 10.18 -4.12 8.31
N LEU A 146 9.48 -4.95 9.10
CA LEU A 146 8.05 -4.85 9.30
C LEU A 146 7.66 -3.54 10.02
N ALA A 147 8.42 -3.14 11.04
CA ALA A 147 8.16 -1.88 11.74
C ALA A 147 8.33 -0.66 10.82
N PHE A 148 9.42 -0.62 10.06
CA PHE A 148 9.64 0.44 9.05
C PHE A 148 8.57 0.41 7.96
N GLY A 149 8.23 -0.77 7.43
CA GLY A 149 7.17 -0.94 6.45
C GLY A 149 5.81 -0.44 6.94
N LEU A 150 5.48 -0.70 8.22
CA LEU A 150 4.26 -0.20 8.83
C LEU A 150 4.25 1.33 8.92
N VAL A 151 5.36 1.95 9.33
CA VAL A 151 5.50 3.43 9.37
C VAL A 151 5.29 4.02 7.97
N VAL A 152 5.91 3.44 6.95
CA VAL A 152 5.73 3.87 5.56
C VAL A 152 4.28 3.68 5.11
N ALA A 153 3.68 2.53 5.38
CA ALA A 153 2.27 2.28 5.04
C ALA A 153 1.33 3.31 5.68
N MET A 154 1.52 3.62 6.96
CA MET A 154 0.73 4.66 7.65
C MET A 154 0.94 6.05 7.05
N ALA A 155 2.17 6.40 6.68
CA ALA A 155 2.46 7.69 6.05
C ALA A 155 1.82 7.82 4.67
N PHE A 156 1.79 6.75 3.89
CA PHE A 156 1.26 6.77 2.51
C PHE A 156 -0.23 6.45 2.40
N TRP A 157 -0.90 5.97 3.45
CA TRP A 157 -2.29 5.53 3.38
C TRP A 157 -3.26 6.63 2.91
N PHE A 158 -3.20 7.81 3.51
CA PHE A 158 -4.06 8.95 3.16
C PHE A 158 -3.35 9.99 2.28
N ALA A 159 -2.03 9.94 2.13
CA ALA A 159 -1.26 11.00 1.49
C ALA A 159 -1.72 11.28 0.04
N PRO A 160 -1.97 10.29 -0.85
CA PRO A 160 -2.47 10.56 -2.18
C PRO A 160 -3.84 11.26 -2.17
N ALA A 161 -4.75 10.86 -1.28
CA ALA A 161 -6.06 11.49 -1.14
C ALA A 161 -5.96 12.94 -0.65
N LEU A 162 -5.07 13.22 0.32
CA LEU A 162 -4.82 14.59 0.82
C LEU A 162 -4.26 15.50 -0.26
N VAL A 163 -3.34 15.00 -1.09
CA VAL A 163 -2.80 15.74 -2.23
C VAL A 163 -3.89 16.03 -3.26
N VAL A 164 -4.69 15.01 -3.62
CA VAL A 164 -5.71 15.15 -4.66
C VAL A 164 -6.88 16.04 -4.22
N PHE A 165 -7.40 15.81 -3.01
CA PHE A 165 -8.65 16.44 -2.59
C PHE A 165 -8.48 17.73 -1.80
N ARG A 166 -7.34 17.89 -1.11
CA ARG A 166 -7.09 19.05 -0.24
C ARG A 166 -5.89 19.92 -0.66
N ASN A 167 -5.22 19.58 -1.75
CA ASN A 167 -4.02 20.29 -2.23
C ASN A 167 -2.90 20.41 -1.18
N VAL A 168 -2.80 19.42 -0.27
CA VAL A 168 -1.75 19.41 0.76
C VAL A 168 -0.42 19.08 0.10
N ALA A 169 0.65 19.79 0.50
CA ALA A 169 2.00 19.52 0.01
C ALA A 169 2.43 18.08 0.36
N PRO A 170 3.21 17.39 -0.49
CA PRO A 170 3.50 15.96 -0.34
C PRO A 170 4.05 15.56 1.03
N VAL A 171 5.02 16.32 1.57
CA VAL A 171 5.62 16.04 2.88
C VAL A 171 4.62 16.24 4.01
N ASP A 172 3.80 17.28 3.94
CA ASP A 172 2.78 17.55 4.95
C ASP A 172 1.62 16.55 4.86
N ALA A 173 1.30 16.06 3.65
CA ALA A 173 0.36 14.96 3.45
C ALA A 173 0.84 13.66 4.12
N LEU A 174 2.14 13.33 4.01
CA LEU A 174 2.73 12.18 4.72
C LEU A 174 2.63 12.32 6.24
N LYS A 175 3.00 13.48 6.78
CA LYS A 175 2.91 13.76 8.22
C LYS A 175 1.47 13.69 8.73
N ALA A 176 0.54 14.30 8.00
CA ALA A 176 -0.89 14.29 8.35
C ALA A 176 -1.47 12.88 8.29
N SER A 177 -1.11 12.09 7.26
CA SER A 177 -1.50 10.69 7.13
C SER A 177 -1.01 9.85 8.31
N PHE A 178 0.28 9.94 8.62
CA PHE A 178 0.88 9.21 9.73
C PHE A 178 0.22 9.56 11.07
N ALA A 179 0.05 10.85 11.37
CA ALA A 179 -0.61 11.31 12.58
C ALA A 179 -2.08 10.84 12.67
N ALA A 180 -2.79 10.82 11.54
CA ALA A 180 -4.16 10.32 11.46
C ALA A 180 -4.24 8.81 11.71
N CYS A 181 -3.33 8.02 11.13
CA CYS A 181 -3.26 6.58 11.38
C CYS A 181 -2.98 6.28 12.86
N LEU A 182 -2.03 6.99 13.48
CA LEU A 182 -1.74 6.84 14.92
C LEU A 182 -2.96 7.14 15.80
N LYS A 183 -3.71 8.20 15.49
CA LYS A 183 -4.93 8.55 16.23
C LYS A 183 -6.05 7.51 16.04
N ASN A 184 -6.02 6.74 14.97
CA ASN A 184 -7.01 5.74 14.61
C ASN A 184 -6.46 4.31 14.64
N ILE A 185 -5.48 4.03 15.50
CA ILE A 185 -4.78 2.73 15.49
C ILE A 185 -5.72 1.55 15.73
N VAL A 186 -6.74 1.70 16.61
CA VAL A 186 -7.71 0.63 16.90
C VAL A 186 -8.54 0.28 15.66
N PRO A 187 -9.20 1.22 14.94
CA PRO A 187 -9.82 0.92 13.65
C PRO A 187 -8.86 0.28 12.64
N PHE A 188 -7.60 0.73 12.55
CA PHE A 188 -6.64 0.13 11.62
C PHE A 188 -6.21 -1.29 11.99
N LEU A 189 -6.13 -1.62 13.28
CA LEU A 189 -5.90 -3.00 13.72
C LEU A 189 -7.06 -3.92 13.31
N VAL A 190 -8.30 -3.48 13.53
CA VAL A 190 -9.50 -4.24 13.08
C VAL A 190 -9.53 -4.36 11.57
N TYR A 191 -9.23 -3.26 10.85
CA TYR A 191 -9.09 -3.27 9.39
C TYR A 191 -8.07 -4.31 8.93
N GLY A 192 -6.90 -4.35 9.55
CA GLY A 192 -5.84 -5.31 9.25
C GLY A 192 -6.27 -6.77 9.47
N LEU A 193 -7.00 -7.06 10.55
CA LEU A 193 -7.54 -8.40 10.80
C LEU A 193 -8.54 -8.82 9.71
N ILE A 194 -9.45 -7.93 9.34
CA ILE A 194 -10.41 -8.18 8.25
C ILE A 194 -9.65 -8.40 6.92
N TYR A 195 -8.64 -7.57 6.65
CA TYR A 195 -7.81 -7.69 5.45
C TYR A 195 -7.09 -9.04 5.39
N ILE A 196 -6.50 -9.51 6.50
CA ILE A 196 -5.81 -10.81 6.55
C ILE A 196 -6.78 -11.94 6.22
N VAL A 197 -7.97 -11.95 6.82
CA VAL A 197 -9.00 -12.95 6.52
C VAL A 197 -9.42 -12.89 5.05
N ALA A 198 -9.68 -11.68 4.53
CA ALA A 198 -10.05 -11.48 3.13
C ALA A 198 -8.93 -11.93 2.17
N ALA A 199 -7.66 -11.66 2.50
CA ALA A 199 -6.50 -12.06 1.71
C ALA A 199 -6.34 -13.60 1.69
N ILE A 200 -6.54 -14.27 2.82
CA ILE A 200 -6.55 -15.74 2.88
C ILE A 200 -7.64 -16.30 1.98
N VAL A 201 -8.87 -15.80 2.11
CA VAL A 201 -10.02 -16.24 1.28
C VAL A 201 -9.75 -15.97 -0.21
N ALA A 202 -9.20 -14.81 -0.56
CA ALA A 202 -8.88 -14.44 -1.93
C ALA A 202 -7.78 -15.34 -2.55
N SER A 203 -6.92 -15.93 -1.72
CA SER A 203 -5.84 -16.81 -2.17
C SER A 203 -6.30 -18.26 -2.41
N ILE A 204 -7.40 -18.70 -1.80
CA ILE A 204 -7.92 -20.08 -1.92
C ILE A 204 -8.16 -20.46 -3.40
N PRO A 205 -8.85 -19.65 -4.23
CA PRO A 205 -9.04 -19.98 -5.64
C PRO A 205 -7.82 -19.61 -6.49
N PHE A 206 -6.63 -20.13 -6.16
CA PHE A 206 -5.37 -19.87 -6.87
C PHE A 206 -5.05 -18.36 -7.04
N GLY A 207 -5.50 -17.53 -6.09
CA GLY A 207 -5.28 -16.09 -6.12
C GLY A 207 -6.27 -15.30 -6.99
N LEU A 208 -7.24 -15.93 -7.64
CA LEU A 208 -8.25 -15.22 -8.45
C LEU A 208 -9.08 -14.21 -7.63
N GLY A 209 -9.25 -14.46 -6.33
CA GLY A 209 -9.95 -13.53 -5.44
C GLY A 209 -9.28 -12.15 -5.32
N TRP A 210 -7.98 -12.05 -5.63
CA TRP A 210 -7.27 -10.77 -5.63
C TRP A 210 -7.77 -9.80 -6.70
N ILE A 211 -8.35 -10.30 -7.80
CA ILE A 211 -8.98 -9.48 -8.84
C ILE A 211 -10.11 -8.63 -8.26
N VAL A 212 -10.80 -9.13 -7.24
CA VAL A 212 -11.86 -8.42 -6.52
C VAL A 212 -11.32 -7.69 -5.29
N LEU A 213 -10.42 -8.34 -4.54
CA LEU A 213 -9.92 -7.79 -3.28
C LEU A 213 -9.13 -6.50 -3.49
N VAL A 214 -8.28 -6.41 -4.51
CA VAL A 214 -7.46 -5.20 -4.78
C VAL A 214 -8.33 -3.97 -5.03
N PRO A 215 -9.32 -3.98 -5.96
CA PRO A 215 -10.27 -2.88 -6.10
C PRO A 215 -10.96 -2.50 -4.79
N VAL A 216 -11.46 -3.48 -4.04
CA VAL A 216 -12.17 -3.23 -2.78
C VAL A 216 -11.24 -2.57 -1.75
N VAL A 217 -9.99 -3.04 -1.59
CA VAL A 217 -9.00 -2.44 -0.69
C VAL A 217 -8.70 -0.98 -1.05
N LEU A 218 -8.56 -0.67 -2.33
CA LEU A 218 -8.38 0.72 -2.77
C LEU A 218 -9.62 1.59 -2.47
N LEU A 219 -10.81 1.02 -2.55
CA LEU A 219 -12.06 1.70 -2.15
C LEU A 219 -12.17 1.86 -0.63
N THR A 220 -11.65 0.94 0.18
CA THR A 220 -11.58 1.13 1.64
C THR A 220 -10.68 2.29 2.03
N ALA A 221 -9.58 2.52 1.29
CA ALA A 221 -8.72 3.68 1.50
C ALA A 221 -9.48 4.99 1.26
N TYR A 222 -10.34 5.05 0.23
CA TYR A 222 -11.24 6.18 -0.01
C TYR A 222 -12.27 6.34 1.10
N GLY A 223 -12.95 5.28 1.51
CA GLY A 223 -13.94 5.29 2.60
C GLY A 223 -13.32 5.75 3.92
N SER A 224 -12.15 5.22 4.27
CA SER A 224 -11.42 5.62 5.48
C SER A 224 -10.96 7.09 5.42
N TYR A 225 -10.56 7.58 4.24
CA TYR A 225 -10.23 9.00 4.06
C TYR A 225 -11.43 9.91 4.36
N LYS A 226 -12.61 9.59 3.83
CA LYS A 226 -13.83 10.36 4.11
C LYS A 226 -14.17 10.38 5.59
N ASP A 227 -14.07 9.24 6.25
CA ASP A 227 -14.39 9.11 7.66
C ASP A 227 -13.43 9.86 8.58
N VAL A 228 -12.16 9.98 8.21
CA VAL A 228 -11.12 10.60 9.04
C VAL A 228 -10.93 12.09 8.74
N PHE A 229 -11.12 12.48 7.48
CA PHE A 229 -10.83 13.83 7.00
C PHE A 229 -12.04 14.54 6.37
N GLY A 230 -13.15 13.84 6.15
CA GLY A 230 -14.38 14.34 5.51
C GLY A 230 -15.23 15.32 6.32
#